data_6a6fd1d705633bdd686097fe027c41cd
#
_entry.id   6a6fd1d705633bdd686097fe027c41cd
#
_cell.length_a   1.000
_cell.length_b   1.000
_cell.length_c   1.000
_cell.angle_alpha   90.00
_cell.angle_beta   90.00
_cell.angle_gamma   90.00
#
_symmetry.space_group_name_H-M   'P 1'
#
loop_
_entity.id
_entity.type
_entity.pdbx_description
1 polymer ?
#
loop_
_entity_poly.entity_id
_entity_poly.type
_entity_poly.pdbx_seq_one_letter_code
_entity_poly.pdbx_strand_id
1 'polypeptide(L)'
;MDRIAERITQKRGIHIRPSRPKDADSEFALIRELYNASWSGNWGFVPLSDNEMRDIQKNVMKFVDPDLVFFIYYENEPAAFCVIFPDINPLLKRLNGRIGLLGLLKFLMYRREINGLRLLMFGIKEKYRQLGLPMLAFHHIYEVVRKKEKYHYLELGWTLEDNESINSLIEEAGAKIYKKYRIFRKSL
;
A
#
# COMPACT_ATOMS: atom_id res chain seq x y z
N MET A 1 18.70 8.94 1.29
CA MET A 1 17.41 8.85 0.57
C MET A 1 17.06 10.16 -0.14
N ASP A 2 17.16 11.31 0.50
CA ASP A 2 16.72 12.62 -0.04
C ASP A 2 17.34 12.99 -1.39
N ARG A 3 18.68 12.91 -1.52
CA ARG A 3 19.37 13.23 -2.78
C ARG A 3 18.97 12.34 -3.98
N ILE A 4 18.60 11.08 -3.71
CA ILE A 4 18.18 10.15 -4.76
C ILE A 4 16.74 10.45 -5.16
N ALA A 5 15.86 10.68 -4.19
CA ALA A 5 14.49 11.07 -4.44
C ALA A 5 14.40 12.39 -5.20
N GLU A 6 15.20 13.40 -4.84
CA GLU A 6 15.33 14.67 -5.56
C GLU A 6 15.78 14.45 -7.01
N ARG A 7 16.81 13.63 -7.25
CA ARG A 7 17.26 13.29 -8.61
C ARG A 7 16.21 12.59 -9.45
N ILE A 8 15.40 11.72 -8.84
CA ILE A 8 14.31 11.03 -9.53
C ILE A 8 13.19 12.02 -9.87
N THR A 9 12.83 12.90 -8.94
CA THR A 9 11.80 13.94 -9.15
C THR A 9 12.22 14.99 -10.18
N GLN A 10 13.53 15.30 -10.25
CA GLN A 10 14.10 16.18 -11.27
C GLN A 10 14.13 15.56 -12.66
N LYS A 11 14.00 14.24 -12.80
CA LYS A 11 13.74 13.62 -14.10
C LYS A 11 12.41 14.13 -14.61
N ARG A 12 12.42 14.73 -15.80
CA ARG A 12 11.26 15.35 -16.42
C ARG A 12 10.05 14.43 -16.36
N GLY A 13 8.95 14.94 -15.82
CA GLY A 13 7.65 14.28 -15.86
C GLY A 13 7.32 13.32 -14.72
N ILE A 14 8.20 13.08 -13.72
CA ILE A 14 7.84 12.24 -12.57
C ILE A 14 7.26 13.10 -11.45
N HIS A 15 6.04 12.78 -11.01
CA HIS A 15 5.41 13.43 -9.87
C HIS A 15 4.53 12.47 -9.07
N ILE A 16 4.35 12.76 -7.79
CA ILE A 16 3.45 12.03 -6.90
C ILE A 16 2.17 12.84 -6.71
N ARG A 17 1.06 12.13 -6.75
CA ARG A 17 -0.27 12.70 -6.49
C ARG A 17 -0.96 11.87 -5.39
N PRO A 18 -1.29 12.46 -4.23
CA PRO A 18 -2.17 11.83 -3.25
C PRO A 18 -3.55 11.51 -3.83
N SER A 19 -4.23 10.55 -3.24
CA SER A 19 -5.61 10.21 -3.65
C SER A 19 -6.57 11.37 -3.39
N ARG A 20 -7.65 11.39 -4.16
CA ARG A 20 -8.70 12.42 -4.09
C ARG A 20 -10.01 11.78 -3.61
N PRO A 21 -10.36 11.85 -2.32
CA PRO A 21 -11.56 11.21 -1.81
C PRO A 21 -12.86 11.65 -2.47
N LYS A 22 -12.89 12.87 -3.03
CA LYS A 22 -14.05 13.40 -3.76
C LYS A 22 -14.27 12.69 -5.10
N ASP A 23 -13.21 12.13 -5.67
CA ASP A 23 -13.22 11.44 -6.97
C ASP A 23 -13.10 9.91 -6.77
N ALA A 24 -13.68 9.38 -5.69
CA ALA A 24 -13.47 8.01 -5.23
C ALA A 24 -13.65 6.96 -6.35
N ASP A 25 -14.70 7.08 -7.17
CA ASP A 25 -14.96 6.12 -8.24
C ASP A 25 -13.82 6.05 -9.26
N SER A 26 -13.29 7.21 -9.68
CA SER A 26 -12.16 7.27 -10.61
C SER A 26 -10.85 6.82 -9.95
N GLU A 27 -10.64 7.13 -8.68
CA GLU A 27 -9.46 6.69 -7.93
C GLU A 27 -9.42 5.16 -7.76
N PHE A 28 -10.55 4.54 -7.43
CA PHE A 28 -10.65 3.08 -7.33
C PHE A 28 -10.54 2.38 -8.68
N ALA A 29 -11.09 2.97 -9.75
CA ALA A 29 -10.90 2.48 -11.11
C ALA A 29 -9.42 2.52 -11.50
N LEU A 30 -8.70 3.59 -11.16
CA LEU A 30 -7.27 3.73 -11.40
C LEU A 30 -6.44 2.72 -10.58
N ILE A 31 -6.78 2.49 -9.31
CA ILE A 31 -6.13 1.45 -8.50
C ILE A 31 -6.30 0.08 -9.15
N ARG A 32 -7.51 -0.27 -9.61
CA ARG A 32 -7.77 -1.54 -10.30
C ARG A 32 -6.96 -1.68 -11.59
N GLU A 33 -6.92 -0.63 -12.40
CA GLU A 33 -6.11 -0.63 -13.63
C GLU A 33 -4.64 -0.92 -13.32
N LEU A 34 -4.07 -0.17 -12.38
CA LEU A 34 -2.68 -0.30 -11.99
C LEU A 34 -2.37 -1.64 -11.33
N TYR A 35 -3.27 -2.16 -10.49
CA TYR A 35 -3.18 -3.48 -9.89
C TYR A 35 -3.09 -4.56 -10.96
N ASN A 36 -4.06 -4.58 -11.88
CA ASN A 36 -4.11 -5.58 -12.94
C ASN A 36 -2.88 -5.48 -13.87
N ALA A 37 -2.44 -4.26 -14.21
CA ALA A 37 -1.27 -4.06 -15.05
C ALA A 37 0.06 -4.42 -14.37
N SER A 38 0.18 -4.21 -13.05
CA SER A 38 1.44 -4.41 -12.33
C SER A 38 1.72 -5.87 -11.98
N TRP A 39 0.67 -6.68 -11.76
CA TRP A 39 0.80 -8.01 -11.17
C TRP A 39 0.32 -9.16 -12.07
N SER A 40 -0.09 -8.88 -13.30
CA SER A 40 -0.57 -9.90 -14.25
C SER A 40 0.40 -11.06 -14.48
N GLY A 41 1.70 -10.85 -14.32
CA GLY A 41 2.73 -11.89 -14.42
C GLY A 41 3.05 -12.64 -13.12
N ASN A 42 2.43 -12.28 -11.98
CA ASN A 42 2.76 -12.90 -10.71
C ASN A 42 2.05 -14.24 -10.52
N TRP A 43 2.71 -15.17 -9.86
CA TRP A 43 2.11 -16.45 -9.49
C TRP A 43 0.87 -16.23 -8.61
N GLY A 44 -0.23 -16.93 -8.94
CA GLY A 44 -1.48 -16.82 -8.20
C GLY A 44 -2.23 -15.50 -8.37
N PHE A 45 -1.84 -14.68 -9.34
CA PHE A 45 -2.56 -13.44 -9.63
C PHE A 45 -4.00 -13.71 -10.07
N VAL A 46 -4.92 -12.97 -9.47
CA VAL A 46 -6.33 -12.92 -9.85
C VAL A 46 -6.69 -11.46 -10.17
N PRO A 47 -7.17 -11.17 -11.38
CA PRO A 47 -7.59 -9.81 -11.72
C PRO A 47 -8.74 -9.34 -10.82
N LEU A 48 -8.68 -8.09 -10.38
CA LEU A 48 -9.78 -7.46 -9.67
C LEU A 48 -10.88 -7.05 -10.66
N SER A 49 -12.10 -7.51 -10.38
CA SER A 49 -13.30 -7.12 -11.13
C SER A 49 -13.87 -5.78 -10.64
N ASP A 50 -14.77 -5.18 -11.43
CA ASP A 50 -15.46 -3.96 -11.04
C ASP A 50 -16.33 -4.14 -9.78
N ASN A 51 -16.94 -5.32 -9.62
CA ASN A 51 -17.79 -5.62 -8.47
C ASN A 51 -16.97 -5.70 -7.18
N GLU A 52 -15.86 -6.45 -7.20
CA GLU A 52 -14.94 -6.56 -6.06
C GLU A 52 -14.37 -5.20 -5.67
N MET A 53 -13.99 -4.38 -6.67
CA MET A 53 -13.47 -3.04 -6.39
C MET A 53 -14.53 -2.14 -5.76
N ARG A 54 -15.80 -2.19 -6.21
CA ARG A 54 -16.91 -1.46 -5.58
C ARG A 54 -17.17 -1.91 -4.14
N ASP A 55 -17.06 -3.19 -3.87
CA ASP A 55 -17.25 -3.71 -2.51
C ASP A 55 -16.09 -3.30 -1.58
N ILE A 56 -14.86 -3.31 -2.08
CA ILE A 56 -13.70 -2.77 -1.37
C ILE A 56 -13.93 -1.27 -1.08
N GLN A 57 -14.31 -0.49 -2.08
CA GLN A 57 -14.56 0.94 -1.94
C GLN A 57 -15.58 1.23 -0.83
N LYS A 58 -16.75 0.59 -0.85
CA LYS A 58 -17.81 0.79 0.16
C LYS A 58 -17.34 0.51 1.58
N ASN A 59 -16.53 -0.53 1.75
CA ASN A 59 -16.11 -1.00 3.07
C ASN A 59 -14.88 -0.27 3.60
N VAL A 60 -14.00 0.20 2.72
CA VAL A 60 -12.65 0.65 3.05
C VAL A 60 -12.54 2.17 3.13
N MET A 61 -13.35 2.90 2.33
CA MET A 61 -13.26 4.37 2.25
C MET A 61 -13.27 5.10 3.60
N LYS A 62 -13.99 4.58 4.58
CA LYS A 62 -14.10 5.19 5.92
C LYS A 62 -12.79 5.16 6.71
N PHE A 63 -11.86 4.33 6.30
CA PHE A 63 -10.58 4.10 6.99
C PHE A 63 -9.38 4.62 6.19
N VAL A 64 -9.60 5.07 4.96
CA VAL A 64 -8.54 5.59 4.09
C VAL A 64 -8.07 6.95 4.58
N ASP A 65 -6.78 7.06 4.81
CA ASP A 65 -6.10 8.35 4.93
C ASP A 65 -5.62 8.74 3.52
N PRO A 66 -6.12 9.83 2.94
CA PRO A 66 -5.78 10.21 1.56
C PRO A 66 -4.29 10.38 1.31
N ASP A 67 -3.53 10.82 2.32
CA ASP A 67 -2.09 11.01 2.21
C ASP A 67 -1.30 9.70 2.14
N LEU A 68 -1.93 8.60 2.59
CA LEU A 68 -1.35 7.25 2.62
C LEU A 68 -1.75 6.41 1.39
N VAL A 69 -2.56 6.97 0.49
CA VAL A 69 -2.88 6.39 -0.82
C VAL A 69 -2.44 7.38 -1.88
N PHE A 70 -1.52 6.99 -2.74
CA PHE A 70 -0.97 7.89 -3.74
C PHE A 70 -0.60 7.17 -5.03
N PHE A 71 -0.49 7.96 -6.08
CA PHE A 71 -0.09 7.52 -7.41
C PHE A 71 1.18 8.23 -7.84
N ILE A 72 2.02 7.52 -8.58
CA ILE A 72 3.21 8.09 -9.21
C ILE A 72 2.95 8.14 -10.71
N TYR A 73 3.14 9.30 -11.28
CA TYR A 73 2.99 9.56 -12.71
C TYR A 73 4.35 9.75 -13.36
N TYR A 74 4.45 9.29 -14.60
CA TYR A 74 5.54 9.60 -15.52
C TYR A 74 4.94 10.19 -16.80
N GLU A 75 5.34 11.41 -17.17
CA GLU A 75 4.83 12.14 -18.35
C GLU A 75 3.28 12.16 -18.43
N ASN A 76 2.63 12.42 -17.28
CA ASN A 76 1.16 12.41 -17.12
C ASN A 76 0.48 11.03 -17.24
N GLU A 77 1.23 9.95 -17.45
CA GLU A 77 0.70 8.59 -17.41
C GLU A 77 0.84 7.97 -16.01
N PRO A 78 -0.20 7.34 -15.45
CA PRO A 78 -0.10 6.63 -14.19
C PRO A 78 0.89 5.45 -14.32
N ALA A 79 1.98 5.52 -13.56
CA ALA A 79 3.09 4.56 -13.62
C ALA A 79 3.08 3.58 -12.45
N ALA A 80 2.70 4.05 -11.26
CA ALA A 80 2.67 3.24 -10.05
C ALA A 80 1.60 3.74 -9.09
N PHE A 81 1.24 2.89 -8.11
CA PHE A 81 0.35 3.23 -7.02
C PHE A 81 0.82 2.62 -5.71
N CYS A 82 0.43 3.24 -4.61
CA CYS A 82 0.71 2.78 -3.27
C CYS A 82 -0.53 2.91 -2.40
N VAL A 83 -0.84 1.87 -1.62
CA VAL A 83 -1.97 1.84 -0.70
C VAL A 83 -1.48 1.39 0.66
N ILE A 84 -1.57 2.28 1.62
CA ILE A 84 -1.15 2.05 3.00
C ILE A 84 -2.36 2.28 3.91
N PHE A 85 -2.54 1.36 4.87
CA PHE A 85 -3.60 1.45 5.87
C PHE A 85 -3.04 1.49 7.28
N PRO A 86 -3.78 2.10 8.22
CA PRO A 86 -3.53 1.90 9.64
C PRO A 86 -3.59 0.41 10.00
N ASP A 87 -2.62 -0.08 10.79
CA ASP A 87 -2.63 -1.48 11.23
C ASP A 87 -3.70 -1.68 12.32
N ILE A 88 -4.85 -2.19 11.89
CA ILE A 88 -5.97 -2.50 12.79
C ILE A 88 -5.85 -3.87 13.48
N ASN A 89 -4.85 -4.69 13.15
CA ASN A 89 -4.72 -6.04 13.70
C ASN A 89 -4.57 -6.08 15.22
N PRO A 90 -3.81 -5.18 15.88
CA PRO A 90 -3.77 -5.13 17.34
C PRO A 90 -5.15 -4.91 17.95
N LEU A 91 -5.98 -4.09 17.31
CA LEU A 91 -7.34 -3.82 17.73
C LEU A 91 -8.25 -5.03 17.53
N LEU A 92 -8.20 -5.67 16.34
CA LEU A 92 -8.96 -6.89 16.04
C LEU A 92 -8.64 -8.02 17.05
N LYS A 93 -7.38 -8.15 17.44
CA LYS A 93 -6.95 -9.10 18.48
C LYS A 93 -7.64 -8.84 19.83
N ARG A 94 -7.77 -7.59 20.27
CA ARG A 94 -8.48 -7.20 21.51
C ARG A 94 -9.98 -7.44 21.43
N LEU A 95 -10.55 -7.42 20.23
CA LEU A 95 -11.97 -7.69 19.98
C LEU A 95 -12.29 -9.19 19.86
N ASN A 96 -11.28 -10.07 19.96
CA ASN A 96 -11.39 -11.52 19.71
C ASN A 96 -12.12 -11.86 18.38
N GLY A 97 -11.93 -11.02 17.36
CA GLY A 97 -12.57 -11.18 16.04
C GLY A 97 -14.08 -10.93 16.01
N ARG A 98 -14.71 -10.48 17.10
CA ARG A 98 -16.15 -10.23 17.18
C ARG A 98 -16.45 -8.74 17.11
N ILE A 99 -17.11 -8.31 16.03
CA ILE A 99 -17.54 -6.93 15.82
C ILE A 99 -19.05 -6.87 16.07
N GLY A 100 -19.47 -7.00 17.33
CA GLY A 100 -20.84 -6.70 17.75
C GLY A 100 -20.98 -5.23 18.19
N LEU A 101 -22.14 -4.84 18.74
CA LEU A 101 -22.39 -3.46 19.20
C LEU A 101 -21.34 -3.00 20.23
N LEU A 102 -20.99 -3.86 21.18
CA LEU A 102 -19.91 -3.61 22.16
C LEU A 102 -18.53 -3.56 21.49
N GLY A 103 -18.33 -4.32 20.40
CA GLY A 103 -17.12 -4.27 19.59
C GLY A 103 -16.95 -2.93 18.89
N LEU A 104 -18.02 -2.34 18.40
CA LEU A 104 -17.99 -1.01 17.77
C LEU A 104 -17.60 0.08 18.77
N LEU A 105 -18.16 0.05 19.99
CA LEU A 105 -17.78 0.98 21.06
C LEU A 105 -16.29 0.83 21.42
N LYS A 106 -15.81 -0.40 21.60
CA LYS A 106 -14.39 -0.68 21.85
C LYS A 106 -13.52 -0.22 20.67
N PHE A 107 -13.96 -0.42 19.42
CA PHE A 107 -13.24 0.09 18.24
C PHE A 107 -13.08 1.61 18.30
N LEU A 108 -14.14 2.34 18.61
CA LEU A 108 -14.09 3.81 18.72
C LEU A 108 -13.16 4.27 19.85
N MET A 109 -13.13 3.56 20.98
CA MET A 109 -12.23 3.85 22.10
C MET A 109 -10.76 3.61 21.74
N TYR A 110 -10.45 2.47 21.14
CA TYR A 110 -9.06 2.03 20.89
C TYR A 110 -8.48 2.49 19.55
N ARG A 111 -9.29 3.04 18.63
CA ARG A 111 -8.79 3.50 17.32
C ARG A 111 -7.67 4.56 17.43
N ARG A 112 -7.63 5.29 18.54
CA ARG A 112 -6.58 6.29 18.80
C ARG A 112 -5.23 5.64 19.13
N GLU A 113 -5.23 4.39 19.58
CA GLU A 113 -4.03 3.63 19.92
C GLU A 113 -3.37 3.00 18.68
N ILE A 114 -4.00 3.09 17.50
CA ILE A 114 -3.41 2.60 16.26
C ILE A 114 -2.22 3.49 15.93
N ASN A 115 -1.03 2.93 16.09
CA ASN A 115 0.25 3.60 15.88
C ASN A 115 1.13 2.90 14.84
N GLY A 116 0.59 1.92 14.14
CA GLY A 116 1.24 1.20 13.06
C GLY A 116 0.55 1.39 11.72
N LEU A 117 1.32 1.19 10.67
CA LEU A 117 0.87 1.20 9.28
C LEU A 117 1.17 -0.13 8.62
N ARG A 118 0.39 -0.47 7.59
CA ARG A 118 0.62 -1.61 6.71
C ARG A 118 0.57 -1.17 5.25
N LEU A 119 1.63 -1.44 4.52
CA LEU A 119 1.66 -1.34 3.07
C LEU A 119 0.91 -2.54 2.51
N LEU A 120 -0.31 -2.32 2.01
CA LEU A 120 -1.15 -3.39 1.46
C LEU A 120 -0.86 -3.65 -0.01
N MET A 121 -0.66 -2.59 -0.78
CA MET A 121 -0.45 -2.69 -2.21
C MET A 121 0.61 -1.69 -2.65
N PHE A 122 1.56 -2.16 -3.45
CA PHE A 122 2.50 -1.32 -4.16
C PHE A 122 2.75 -1.95 -5.52
N GLY A 123 2.25 -1.32 -6.57
CA GLY A 123 2.36 -1.82 -7.93
C GLY A 123 3.00 -0.81 -8.86
N ILE A 124 3.80 -1.31 -9.80
CA ILE A 124 4.48 -0.51 -10.82
C ILE A 124 4.23 -1.19 -12.17
N LYS A 125 3.72 -0.44 -13.16
CA LYS A 125 3.61 -0.95 -14.53
C LYS A 125 5.00 -1.37 -15.03
N GLU A 126 5.09 -2.50 -15.71
CA GLU A 126 6.34 -3.14 -16.10
C GLU A 126 7.31 -2.18 -16.83
N LYS A 127 6.80 -1.41 -17.76
CA LYS A 127 7.60 -0.44 -18.53
C LYS A 127 8.27 0.66 -17.69
N TYR A 128 7.87 0.84 -16.45
CA TYR A 128 8.39 1.88 -15.53
C TYR A 128 9.23 1.33 -14.37
N ARG A 129 9.41 0.01 -14.27
CA ARG A 129 10.17 -0.61 -13.17
C ARG A 129 11.60 -0.11 -13.03
N GLN A 130 12.22 0.30 -14.15
CA GLN A 130 13.62 0.77 -14.20
C GLN A 130 13.80 2.26 -13.81
N LEU A 131 12.72 2.97 -13.49
CA LEU A 131 12.79 4.42 -13.18
C LEU A 131 13.13 4.76 -11.72
N GLY A 132 13.33 3.76 -10.86
CA GLY A 132 13.62 3.97 -9.44
C GLY A 132 12.39 4.42 -8.62
N LEU A 133 11.17 4.19 -9.14
CA LEU A 133 9.92 4.61 -8.48
C LEU A 133 9.75 4.06 -7.06
N PRO A 134 10.23 2.84 -6.69
CA PRO A 134 10.14 2.37 -5.32
C PRO A 134 10.88 3.28 -4.32
N MET A 135 12.05 3.78 -4.67
CA MET A 135 12.81 4.68 -3.80
C MET A 135 12.05 6.00 -3.58
N LEU A 136 11.42 6.53 -4.65
CA LEU A 136 10.58 7.72 -4.55
C LEU A 136 9.34 7.47 -3.68
N ALA A 137 8.70 6.30 -3.81
CA ALA A 137 7.57 5.91 -2.98
C ALA A 137 7.96 5.83 -1.50
N PHE A 138 9.06 5.16 -1.16
CA PHE A 138 9.54 5.06 0.24
C PHE A 138 9.92 6.41 0.83
N HIS A 139 10.56 7.28 0.04
CA HIS A 139 10.83 8.64 0.48
C HIS A 139 9.54 9.42 0.77
N HIS A 140 8.55 9.35 -0.11
CA HIS A 140 7.25 9.99 0.09
C HIS A 140 6.54 9.45 1.35
N ILE A 141 6.51 8.13 1.53
CA ILE A 141 5.95 7.49 2.73
C ILE A 141 6.62 8.03 3.99
N TYR A 142 7.96 8.07 4.01
CA TYR A 142 8.72 8.60 5.13
C TYR A 142 8.33 10.04 5.46
N GLU A 143 8.25 10.92 4.46
CA GLU A 143 7.86 12.32 4.66
C GLU A 143 6.43 12.47 5.19
N VAL A 144 5.48 11.69 4.67
CA VAL A 144 4.08 11.70 5.15
C VAL A 144 3.99 11.20 6.58
N VAL A 145 4.63 10.08 6.88
CA VAL A 145 4.59 9.44 8.22
C VAL A 145 5.27 10.31 9.26
N ARG A 146 6.42 10.90 8.94
CA ARG A 146 7.16 11.82 9.83
C ARG A 146 6.30 13.02 10.25
N LYS A 147 5.52 13.59 9.33
CA LYS A 147 4.63 14.72 9.62
C LYS A 147 3.44 14.35 10.51
N LYS A 148 3.05 13.09 10.52
CA LYS A 148 1.87 12.63 11.28
C LYS A 148 2.19 12.28 12.74
N GLU A 149 3.47 12.12 13.11
CA GLU A 149 3.99 11.85 14.47
C GLU A 149 3.31 10.68 15.24
N LYS A 150 2.21 10.18 14.71
CA LYS A 150 1.36 9.16 15.31
C LYS A 150 1.90 7.75 15.07
N TYR A 151 2.57 7.53 13.92
CA TYR A 151 2.94 6.21 13.48
C TYR A 151 4.39 5.89 13.81
N HIS A 152 4.62 4.72 14.41
CA HIS A 152 5.94 4.29 14.92
C HIS A 152 6.54 3.14 14.13
N TYR A 153 5.73 2.44 13.32
CA TYR A 153 6.21 1.37 12.44
C TYR A 153 5.38 1.27 11.16
N LEU A 154 6.00 0.73 10.13
CA LEU A 154 5.38 0.35 8.88
C LEU A 154 5.67 -1.13 8.61
N GLU A 155 4.62 -1.96 8.58
CA GLU A 155 4.72 -3.32 8.08
C GLU A 155 4.64 -3.26 6.55
N LEU A 156 5.74 -3.64 5.90
CA LEU A 156 5.75 -3.86 4.45
C LEU A 156 5.12 -5.23 4.21
N GLY A 157 4.02 -5.28 3.47
CA GLY A 157 3.24 -6.49 3.22
C GLY A 157 4.13 -7.69 2.80
N TRP A 158 3.54 -8.84 2.61
CA TRP A 158 4.31 -9.99 2.12
C TRP A 158 4.79 -9.77 0.69
N THR A 159 6.03 -10.18 0.43
CA THR A 159 6.62 -10.25 -0.91
C THR A 159 6.90 -11.71 -1.25
N LEU A 160 6.97 -12.02 -2.53
CA LEU A 160 7.42 -13.34 -2.98
C LEU A 160 8.90 -13.52 -2.66
N GLU A 161 9.31 -14.74 -2.27
CA GLU A 161 10.69 -15.03 -1.87
C GLU A 161 11.68 -14.85 -3.03
N ASP A 162 11.22 -15.08 -4.25
CA ASP A 162 11.96 -14.95 -5.51
C ASP A 162 11.94 -13.55 -6.11
N ASN A 163 11.25 -12.59 -5.47
CA ASN A 163 11.25 -11.19 -5.91
C ASN A 163 12.46 -10.44 -5.34
N GLU A 164 13.65 -10.82 -5.81
CA GLU A 164 14.94 -10.29 -5.33
C GLU A 164 15.00 -8.76 -5.41
N SER A 165 14.46 -8.17 -6.47
CA SER A 165 14.52 -6.72 -6.68
C SER A 165 13.83 -5.92 -5.58
N ILE A 166 12.63 -6.32 -5.17
CA ILE A 166 11.90 -5.62 -4.11
C ILE A 166 12.43 -6.00 -2.73
N ASN A 167 12.85 -7.27 -2.54
CA ASN A 167 13.36 -7.73 -1.27
C ASN A 167 14.67 -7.01 -0.90
N SER A 168 15.63 -6.91 -1.84
CA SER A 168 16.88 -6.16 -1.63
C SER A 168 16.61 -4.69 -1.32
N LEU A 169 15.67 -4.05 -2.02
CA LEU A 169 15.33 -2.66 -1.78
C LEU A 169 14.73 -2.44 -0.38
N ILE A 170 13.87 -3.36 0.07
CA ILE A 170 13.26 -3.33 1.40
C ILE A 170 14.35 -3.48 2.49
N GLU A 171 15.31 -4.38 2.30
CA GLU A 171 16.44 -4.58 3.21
C GLU A 171 17.36 -3.36 3.23
N GLU A 172 17.68 -2.78 2.07
CA GLU A 172 18.47 -1.55 1.95
C GLU A 172 17.80 -0.35 2.65
N ALA A 173 16.45 -0.33 2.67
CA ALA A 173 15.69 0.66 3.42
C ALA A 173 15.74 0.44 4.94
N GLY A 174 16.41 -0.62 5.43
CA GLY A 174 16.59 -0.95 6.84
C GLY A 174 15.47 -1.80 7.44
N ALA A 175 14.56 -2.32 6.63
CA ALA A 175 13.51 -3.21 7.12
C ALA A 175 14.06 -4.60 7.45
N LYS A 176 13.38 -5.29 8.39
CA LYS A 176 13.75 -6.64 8.84
C LYS A 176 12.60 -7.61 8.57
N ILE A 177 12.93 -8.78 8.03
CA ILE A 177 11.97 -9.87 7.91
C ILE A 177 11.60 -10.35 9.32
N TYR A 178 10.31 -10.33 9.65
CA TYR A 178 9.82 -10.80 10.96
C TYR A 178 8.77 -11.91 10.84
N LYS A 179 8.22 -12.15 9.64
CA LYS A 179 7.30 -13.25 9.34
C LYS A 179 7.66 -13.90 8.01
N LYS A 180 7.58 -15.23 7.95
CA LYS A 180 7.64 -16.02 6.72
C LYS A 180 6.36 -16.83 6.59
N TYR A 181 5.75 -16.81 5.43
CA TYR A 181 4.55 -17.55 5.10
C TYR A 181 4.89 -18.67 4.12
N ARG A 182 4.15 -19.78 4.19
CA ARG A 182 4.22 -20.88 3.22
C ARG A 182 2.81 -21.25 2.79
N ILE A 183 2.62 -21.39 1.50
CA ILE A 183 1.38 -21.89 0.91
C ILE A 183 1.60 -23.37 0.56
N PHE A 184 0.75 -24.22 1.07
CA PHE A 184 0.81 -25.65 0.81
C PHE A 184 -0.34 -26.05 -0.12
N ARG A 185 -0.04 -26.89 -1.12
CA ARG A 185 -1.04 -27.50 -2.00
C ARG A 185 -1.06 -29.01 -1.75
N LYS A 186 -2.26 -29.59 -1.58
CA LYS A 186 -2.49 -31.03 -1.52
C LYS A 186 -3.46 -31.39 -2.63
N SER A 187 -3.13 -32.41 -3.44
CA SER A 187 -4.09 -33.03 -4.35
C SER A 187 -5.13 -33.80 -3.51
N LEU A 188 -6.41 -33.63 -3.84
CA LEU A 188 -7.52 -34.35 -3.24
C LEU A 188 -7.68 -35.72 -3.91
#